data_59cbc33c59e0f8bc33621d28e6ca84b7
#
_entry.id   59cbc33c59e0f8bc33621d28e6ca84b7
#
_cell.length_a   1.000
_cell.length_b   1.000
_cell.length_c   1.000
_cell.angle_alpha   90.00
_cell.angle_beta   90.00
_cell.angle_gamma   90.00
#
_symmetry.space_group_name_H-M   'P 1'
#
loop_
_entity.id
_entity.type
_entity.pdbx_description
1 polymer ?
#
loop_
_entity_poly.entity_id
_entity_poly.type
_entity_poly.pdbx_seq_one_letter_code
_entity_poly.pdbx_strand_id
1 'polypeptide(L)'
;DMIVFIDEIHTLIGAGATEGAMDAANILKPALARGNFQVIGATTLDEYKKHIEKDAALERRFQPVQVGEPSEEDALSILKGLRDRYEAFHKVQITDEALAAAVHLSSRYIADRFLPDKAIDVMDEAASKVRMAVFTATPDVKALEDELVQVQKEKEAAVTAQDFERAATLRDKEKELESDIASKQEDSKKDSESKLVVTESEIAAVVSEWSGIPVSRVAEEE
;
A
#
# COMPACT_ATOMS: atom_id res chain seq x y z
N ASP A 1 -34.27 -8.66 -12.18
CA ASP A 1 -33.24 -8.64 -13.23
C ASP A 1 -31.88 -8.59 -12.53
N MET A 2 -30.96 -9.45 -12.96
CA MET A 2 -29.61 -9.54 -12.38
C MET A 2 -28.63 -9.08 -13.44
N ILE A 3 -27.69 -8.20 -13.07
CA ILE A 3 -26.53 -7.82 -13.89
C ILE A 3 -25.32 -8.54 -13.33
N VAL A 4 -24.60 -9.28 -14.16
CA VAL A 4 -23.39 -10.00 -13.78
C VAL A 4 -22.18 -9.16 -14.21
N PHE A 5 -21.29 -8.84 -13.26
CA PHE A 5 -20.00 -8.24 -13.56
C PHE A 5 -18.93 -9.31 -13.62
N ILE A 6 -18.14 -9.33 -14.68
CA ILE A 6 -17.04 -10.27 -14.89
C ILE A 6 -15.76 -9.48 -15.14
N ASP A 7 -14.88 -9.51 -14.16
CA ASP A 7 -13.56 -8.94 -14.31
C ASP A 7 -12.66 -9.89 -15.13
N GLU A 8 -11.72 -9.32 -15.88
CA GLU A 8 -10.83 -10.07 -16.78
C GLU A 8 -11.57 -11.09 -17.67
N ILE A 9 -12.68 -10.66 -18.28
CA ILE A 9 -13.55 -11.54 -19.07
C ILE A 9 -12.81 -12.33 -20.15
N HIS A 10 -11.66 -11.82 -20.63
CA HIS A 10 -10.81 -12.50 -21.59
C HIS A 10 -10.27 -13.86 -21.07
N THR A 11 -10.09 -14.01 -19.75
CA THR A 11 -9.63 -15.26 -19.15
C THR A 11 -10.63 -16.39 -19.32
N LEU A 12 -11.92 -16.07 -19.26
CA LEU A 12 -13.01 -17.05 -19.47
C LEU A 12 -13.19 -17.40 -20.96
N ILE A 13 -12.80 -16.49 -21.86
CA ILE A 13 -12.98 -16.66 -23.31
C ILE A 13 -11.75 -17.32 -23.93
N GLY A 14 -10.55 -17.05 -23.41
CA GLY A 14 -9.28 -17.55 -23.91
C GLY A 14 -8.81 -18.88 -23.33
N ALA A 15 -9.52 -19.45 -22.36
CA ALA A 15 -9.13 -20.69 -21.66
C ALA A 15 -9.19 -21.98 -22.54
N GLY A 16 -9.67 -21.87 -23.78
CA GLY A 16 -9.84 -23.02 -24.69
C GLY A 16 -8.56 -23.60 -25.32
N ALA A 17 -7.37 -23.11 -24.94
CA ALA A 17 -6.11 -23.55 -25.55
C ALA A 17 -5.42 -24.73 -24.84
N THR A 18 -5.91 -25.18 -23.69
CA THR A 18 -5.39 -26.38 -22.99
C THR A 18 -6.35 -27.54 -23.13
N GLU A 19 -5.87 -28.65 -23.68
CA GLU A 19 -6.62 -29.90 -23.78
C GLU A 19 -7.17 -30.30 -22.40
N GLY A 20 -8.52 -30.27 -22.26
CA GLY A 20 -9.24 -30.69 -21.07
C GLY A 20 -9.89 -29.57 -20.23
N ALA A 21 -9.65 -28.30 -20.49
CA ALA A 21 -10.41 -27.22 -19.87
C ALA A 21 -11.75 -27.04 -20.61
N MET A 22 -12.86 -27.21 -19.89
CA MET A 22 -14.18 -26.88 -20.43
C MET A 22 -14.19 -25.38 -20.73
N ASP A 23 -14.25 -25.03 -22.02
CA ASP A 23 -14.27 -23.66 -22.48
C ASP A 23 -15.51 -22.94 -21.92
N ALA A 24 -15.32 -22.14 -20.88
CA ALA A 24 -16.37 -21.35 -20.25
C ALA A 24 -17.08 -20.45 -21.30
N ALA A 25 -16.37 -20.08 -22.38
CA ALA A 25 -16.95 -19.36 -23.50
C ALA A 25 -18.06 -20.16 -24.18
N ASN A 26 -17.93 -21.46 -24.34
CA ASN A 26 -18.97 -22.30 -24.93
C ASN A 26 -20.24 -22.42 -24.06
N ILE A 27 -20.11 -22.20 -22.77
CA ILE A 27 -21.25 -22.14 -21.83
C ILE A 27 -21.88 -20.74 -21.84
N LEU A 28 -21.07 -19.69 -21.87
CA LEU A 28 -21.54 -18.31 -21.82
C LEU A 28 -22.16 -17.85 -23.14
N LYS A 29 -21.58 -18.21 -24.29
CA LYS A 29 -22.08 -17.82 -25.62
C LYS A 29 -23.57 -18.15 -25.82
N PRO A 30 -24.07 -19.36 -25.54
CA PRO A 30 -25.50 -19.67 -25.66
C PRO A 30 -26.38 -18.89 -24.67
N ALA A 31 -25.89 -18.64 -23.47
CA ALA A 31 -26.63 -17.90 -22.45
C ALA A 31 -26.75 -16.43 -22.79
N LEU A 32 -25.66 -15.80 -23.27
CA LEU A 32 -25.64 -14.44 -23.81
C LEU A 32 -26.52 -14.34 -25.06
N ALA A 33 -26.52 -15.38 -25.93
CA ALA A 33 -27.32 -15.40 -27.14
C ALA A 33 -28.84 -15.35 -26.88
N ARG A 34 -29.28 -15.96 -25.78
CA ARG A 34 -30.67 -16.03 -25.37
C ARG A 34 -31.14 -14.79 -24.59
N GLY A 35 -30.22 -13.86 -24.24
CA GLY A 35 -30.57 -12.68 -23.46
C GLY A 35 -31.04 -12.98 -22.02
N ASN A 36 -30.67 -14.13 -21.50
CA ASN A 36 -31.13 -14.60 -20.18
C ASN A 36 -30.60 -13.75 -19.01
N PHE A 37 -29.50 -13.01 -19.21
CA PHE A 37 -28.92 -12.11 -18.23
C PHE A 37 -28.08 -11.01 -18.90
N GLN A 38 -27.91 -9.91 -18.21
CA GLN A 38 -27.06 -8.80 -18.64
C GLN A 38 -25.66 -8.97 -18.05
N VAL A 39 -24.62 -8.71 -18.84
CA VAL A 39 -23.23 -8.85 -18.42
C VAL A 39 -22.48 -7.54 -18.68
N ILE A 40 -21.70 -7.13 -17.69
CA ILE A 40 -20.65 -6.13 -17.82
C ILE A 40 -19.33 -6.87 -17.71
N GLY A 41 -18.52 -6.87 -18.77
CA GLY A 41 -17.20 -7.49 -18.79
C GLY A 41 -16.12 -6.40 -18.74
N ALA A 42 -15.15 -6.52 -17.84
CA ALA A 42 -13.96 -5.68 -17.83
C ALA A 42 -12.77 -6.43 -18.45
N THR A 43 -11.95 -5.72 -19.22
CA THR A 43 -10.72 -6.26 -19.85
C THR A 43 -9.81 -5.12 -20.32
N THR A 44 -8.57 -5.42 -20.68
CA THR A 44 -7.68 -4.46 -21.32
C THR A 44 -7.98 -4.34 -22.82
N LEU A 45 -7.57 -3.21 -23.43
CA LEU A 45 -7.74 -2.99 -24.87
C LEU A 45 -7.02 -4.06 -25.72
N ASP A 46 -5.87 -4.49 -25.30
CA ASP A 46 -5.08 -5.50 -26.02
C ASP A 46 -5.74 -6.88 -25.96
N GLU A 47 -6.21 -7.29 -24.79
CA GLU A 47 -6.92 -8.55 -24.61
C GLU A 47 -8.31 -8.54 -25.29
N TYR A 48 -9.00 -7.37 -25.31
CA TYR A 48 -10.22 -7.19 -26.06
C TYR A 48 -10.00 -7.48 -27.57
N LYS A 49 -8.99 -6.84 -28.18
CA LYS A 49 -8.64 -7.06 -29.58
C LYS A 49 -8.24 -8.49 -29.88
N LYS A 50 -7.54 -9.13 -28.96
CA LYS A 50 -7.01 -10.47 -29.12
C LYS A 50 -8.07 -11.58 -29.00
N HIS A 51 -9.01 -11.42 -28.07
CA HIS A 51 -9.94 -12.47 -27.66
C HIS A 51 -11.41 -12.17 -28.01
N ILE A 52 -11.89 -10.93 -27.92
CA ILE A 52 -13.30 -10.59 -28.10
C ILE A 52 -13.58 -10.10 -29.52
N GLU A 53 -12.82 -9.17 -30.04
CA GLU A 53 -13.01 -8.60 -31.37
C GLU A 53 -12.85 -9.63 -32.48
N LYS A 54 -12.00 -10.65 -32.28
CA LYS A 54 -11.81 -11.74 -33.25
C LYS A 54 -12.94 -12.78 -33.24
N ASP A 55 -13.76 -12.80 -32.22
CA ASP A 55 -14.91 -13.73 -32.14
C ASP A 55 -16.19 -12.99 -32.51
N ALA A 56 -16.59 -13.14 -33.76
CA ALA A 56 -17.80 -12.49 -34.32
C ALA A 56 -19.08 -12.80 -33.52
N ALA A 57 -19.12 -13.87 -32.72
CA ALA A 57 -20.27 -14.19 -31.87
C ALA A 57 -20.26 -13.37 -30.57
N LEU A 58 -19.11 -12.99 -30.06
CA LEU A 58 -18.96 -12.15 -28.87
C LEU A 58 -19.00 -10.67 -29.25
N GLU A 59 -18.32 -10.25 -30.31
CA GLU A 59 -18.29 -8.88 -30.81
C GLU A 59 -19.70 -8.29 -30.98
N ARG A 60 -20.63 -9.08 -31.53
CA ARG A 60 -22.02 -8.65 -31.76
C ARG A 60 -22.86 -8.53 -30.47
N ARG A 61 -22.34 -8.98 -29.34
CA ARG A 61 -23.08 -9.04 -28.06
C ARG A 61 -22.53 -8.11 -26.99
N PHE A 62 -21.31 -7.67 -27.16
CA PHE A 62 -20.69 -6.69 -26.26
C PHE A 62 -20.53 -5.35 -26.96
N GLN A 63 -21.12 -4.30 -26.36
CA GLN A 63 -20.85 -2.93 -26.75
C GLN A 63 -19.60 -2.46 -26.02
N PRO A 64 -18.49 -2.15 -26.72
CA PRO A 64 -17.30 -1.65 -26.05
C PRO A 64 -17.54 -0.25 -25.47
N VAL A 65 -17.15 -0.08 -24.22
CA VAL A 65 -17.11 1.21 -23.51
C VAL A 65 -15.65 1.42 -23.11
N GLN A 66 -15.00 2.34 -23.78
CA GLN A 66 -13.60 2.67 -23.49
C GLN A 66 -13.54 3.59 -22.27
N VAL A 67 -12.80 3.16 -21.25
CA VAL A 67 -12.48 3.95 -20.06
C VAL A 67 -11.05 4.46 -20.22
N GLY A 68 -10.90 5.76 -20.42
CA GLY A 68 -9.58 6.40 -20.53
C GLY A 68 -8.97 6.72 -19.18
N GLU A 69 -7.70 7.13 -19.20
CA GLU A 69 -7.02 7.67 -18.03
C GLU A 69 -7.74 8.95 -17.56
N PRO A 70 -8.02 9.11 -16.25
CA PRO A 70 -8.66 10.32 -15.74
C PRO A 70 -7.70 11.52 -15.82
N SER A 71 -8.29 12.72 -15.84
CA SER A 71 -7.52 13.96 -15.68
C SER A 71 -6.88 14.03 -14.27
N GLU A 72 -5.88 14.90 -14.09
CA GLU A 72 -5.29 15.13 -12.75
C GLU A 72 -6.34 15.61 -11.73
N GLU A 73 -7.31 16.44 -12.16
CA GLU A 73 -8.41 16.90 -11.31
C GLU A 73 -9.34 15.77 -10.88
N ASP A 74 -9.68 14.88 -11.81
CA ASP A 74 -10.49 13.69 -11.51
C ASP A 74 -9.73 12.72 -10.62
N ALA A 75 -8.44 12.48 -10.90
CA ALA A 75 -7.58 11.64 -10.07
C ALA A 75 -7.47 12.18 -8.64
N LEU A 76 -7.29 13.49 -8.46
CA LEU A 76 -7.30 14.13 -7.14
C LEU A 76 -8.63 13.92 -6.41
N SER A 77 -9.75 14.03 -7.13
CA SER A 77 -11.07 13.76 -6.57
C SER A 77 -11.24 12.31 -6.12
N ILE A 78 -10.69 11.36 -6.89
CA ILE A 78 -10.65 9.93 -6.53
C ILE A 78 -9.82 9.72 -5.26
N LEU A 79 -8.60 10.28 -5.20
CA LEU A 79 -7.73 10.16 -4.02
C LEU A 79 -8.39 10.73 -2.77
N LYS A 80 -9.05 11.90 -2.87
CA LYS A 80 -9.83 12.47 -1.77
C LYS A 80 -10.93 11.54 -1.28
N GLY A 81 -11.60 10.84 -2.19
CA GLY A 81 -12.63 9.85 -1.84
C GLY A 81 -12.07 8.58 -1.17
N LEU A 82 -10.78 8.26 -1.39
CA LEU A 82 -10.11 7.10 -0.83
C LEU A 82 -9.37 7.41 0.48
N ARG A 83 -9.04 8.68 0.73
CA ARG A 83 -8.21 9.15 1.86
C ARG A 83 -8.57 8.51 3.18
N ASP A 84 -9.82 8.61 3.61
CA ASP A 84 -10.27 8.14 4.93
C ASP A 84 -10.01 6.65 5.14
N ARG A 85 -10.08 5.85 4.07
CA ARG A 85 -9.79 4.41 4.13
C ARG A 85 -8.30 4.13 4.32
N TYR A 86 -7.43 4.88 3.63
CA TYR A 86 -5.98 4.75 3.76
C TYR A 86 -5.48 5.30 5.10
N GLU A 87 -6.02 6.43 5.56
CA GLU A 87 -5.76 6.97 6.89
C GLU A 87 -6.12 5.98 8.00
N ALA A 88 -7.30 5.35 7.91
CA ALA A 88 -7.74 4.34 8.87
C ALA A 88 -6.87 3.09 8.84
N PHE A 89 -6.44 2.65 7.65
CA PHE A 89 -5.62 1.45 7.48
C PHE A 89 -4.20 1.65 8.01
N HIS A 90 -3.55 2.74 7.60
CA HIS A 90 -2.17 3.05 8.02
C HIS A 90 -2.10 3.76 9.38
N LYS A 91 -3.22 4.28 9.89
CA LYS A 91 -3.29 5.10 11.13
C LYS A 91 -2.41 6.34 11.03
N VAL A 92 -2.45 7.03 9.91
CA VAL A 92 -1.76 8.28 9.60
C VAL A 92 -2.77 9.31 9.12
N GLN A 93 -2.41 10.57 9.12
CA GLN A 93 -3.16 11.64 8.46
C GLN A 93 -2.52 11.96 7.12
N ILE A 94 -3.34 12.22 6.09
CA ILE A 94 -2.86 12.57 4.74
C ILE A 94 -3.37 13.96 4.40
N THR A 95 -2.47 14.90 4.20
CA THR A 95 -2.84 16.29 3.90
C THR A 95 -3.37 16.45 2.46
N ASP A 96 -4.12 17.51 2.21
CA ASP A 96 -4.62 17.81 0.86
C ASP A 96 -3.45 18.10 -0.10
N GLU A 97 -2.38 18.72 0.39
CA GLU A 97 -1.16 18.99 -0.34
C GLU A 97 -0.45 17.67 -0.74
N ALA A 98 -0.42 16.69 0.15
CA ALA A 98 0.12 15.37 -0.15
C ALA A 98 -0.66 14.67 -1.27
N LEU A 99 -2.01 14.75 -1.26
CA LEU A 99 -2.82 14.18 -2.33
C LEU A 99 -2.57 14.88 -3.68
N ALA A 100 -2.48 16.20 -3.68
CA ALA A 100 -2.18 16.97 -4.88
C ALA A 100 -0.77 16.63 -5.41
N ALA A 101 0.21 16.54 -4.51
CA ALA A 101 1.58 16.15 -4.86
C ALA A 101 1.63 14.71 -5.41
N ALA A 102 0.89 13.76 -4.83
CA ALA A 102 0.84 12.38 -5.30
C ALA A 102 0.35 12.29 -6.75
N VAL A 103 -0.68 13.06 -7.12
CA VAL A 103 -1.18 13.11 -8.49
C VAL A 103 -0.18 13.80 -9.41
N HIS A 104 0.26 15.00 -9.05
CA HIS A 104 1.11 15.82 -9.91
C HIS A 104 2.49 15.20 -10.14
N LEU A 105 3.17 14.77 -9.07
CA LEU A 105 4.52 14.21 -9.17
C LEU A 105 4.51 12.83 -9.84
N SER A 106 3.50 11.99 -9.56
CA SER A 106 3.38 10.70 -10.26
C SER A 106 3.08 10.88 -11.75
N SER A 107 2.23 11.85 -12.11
CA SER A 107 1.94 12.19 -13.51
C SER A 107 3.20 12.60 -14.27
N ARG A 108 4.05 13.41 -13.65
CA ARG A 108 5.24 14.01 -14.27
C ARG A 108 6.46 13.06 -14.32
N TYR A 109 6.66 12.25 -13.27
CA TYR A 109 7.90 11.48 -13.09
C TYR A 109 7.75 9.97 -13.20
N ILE A 110 6.52 9.42 -13.19
CA ILE A 110 6.24 7.99 -13.35
C ILE A 110 5.53 7.76 -14.68
N ALA A 111 6.30 7.36 -15.70
CA ALA A 111 5.81 7.24 -17.08
C ALA A 111 5.26 5.85 -17.43
N ASP A 112 5.58 4.82 -16.66
CA ASP A 112 5.27 3.42 -16.94
C ASP A 112 3.92 2.96 -16.36
N ARG A 113 3.20 3.84 -15.69
CA ARG A 113 1.90 3.59 -15.05
C ARG A 113 0.91 4.71 -15.33
N PHE A 114 -0.38 4.44 -15.14
CA PHE A 114 -1.48 5.35 -15.43
C PHE A 114 -2.13 5.89 -14.16
N LEU A 115 -2.73 7.08 -14.25
CA LEU A 115 -3.63 7.60 -13.23
C LEU A 115 -4.96 6.79 -13.24
N PRO A 116 -5.62 6.61 -12.09
CA PRO A 116 -5.24 7.10 -10.76
C PRO A 116 -4.26 6.18 -10.02
N ASP A 117 -4.00 4.97 -10.52
CA ASP A 117 -3.31 3.89 -9.80
C ASP A 117 -1.92 4.32 -9.32
N LYS A 118 -1.11 4.94 -10.20
CA LYS A 118 0.23 5.42 -9.81
C LYS A 118 0.22 6.43 -8.66
N ALA A 119 -0.79 7.28 -8.59
CA ALA A 119 -0.93 8.26 -7.52
C ALA A 119 -1.41 7.60 -6.21
N ILE A 120 -2.31 6.61 -6.31
CA ILE A 120 -2.76 5.80 -5.19
C ILE A 120 -1.59 5.01 -4.61
N ASP A 121 -0.80 4.35 -5.45
CA ASP A 121 0.36 3.57 -5.03
C ASP A 121 1.40 4.44 -4.30
N VAL A 122 1.70 5.65 -4.82
CA VAL A 122 2.61 6.61 -4.18
C VAL A 122 2.07 7.05 -2.81
N MET A 123 0.78 7.34 -2.70
CA MET A 123 0.13 7.72 -1.44
C MET A 123 0.19 6.57 -0.43
N ASP A 124 -0.10 5.35 -0.85
CA ASP A 124 -0.07 4.13 -0.01
C ASP A 124 1.35 3.86 0.52
N GLU A 125 2.34 3.92 -0.35
CA GLU A 125 3.75 3.73 0.02
C GLU A 125 4.25 4.82 0.99
N ALA A 126 3.90 6.09 0.75
CA ALA A 126 4.25 7.19 1.65
C ALA A 126 3.61 7.00 3.03
N ALA A 127 2.33 6.64 3.08
CA ALA A 127 1.63 6.35 4.33
C ALA A 127 2.26 5.18 5.09
N SER A 128 2.65 4.12 4.37
CA SER A 128 3.37 2.97 4.93
C SER A 128 4.72 3.36 5.52
N LYS A 129 5.52 4.16 4.80
CA LYS A 129 6.83 4.64 5.26
C LYS A 129 6.73 5.51 6.50
N VAL A 130 5.80 6.46 6.53
CA VAL A 130 5.55 7.31 7.71
C VAL A 130 5.20 6.44 8.92
N ARG A 131 4.33 5.47 8.75
CA ARG A 131 3.98 4.52 9.82
C ARG A 131 5.19 3.71 10.30
N MET A 132 5.98 3.16 9.37
CA MET A 132 7.16 2.36 9.70
C MET A 132 8.22 3.19 10.44
N ALA A 133 8.45 4.43 10.04
CA ALA A 133 9.42 5.32 10.67
C ALA A 133 9.11 5.56 12.16
N VAL A 134 7.83 5.59 12.51
CA VAL A 134 7.37 5.77 13.90
C VAL A 134 7.50 4.47 14.72
N PHE A 135 7.29 3.32 14.09
CA PHE A 135 7.39 2.01 14.77
C PHE A 135 8.81 1.45 14.86
N THR A 136 9.76 2.03 14.12
CA THR A 136 11.16 1.64 14.27
C THR A 136 11.66 2.21 15.60
N ALA A 137 11.96 1.33 16.57
CA ALA A 137 12.53 1.72 17.86
C ALA A 137 13.70 2.68 17.63
N THR A 138 13.66 3.83 18.30
CA THR A 138 14.78 4.77 18.22
C THR A 138 16.06 4.02 18.63
N PRO A 139 17.22 4.31 18.01
CA PRO A 139 18.49 3.64 18.34
C PRO A 139 18.77 3.59 19.85
N ASP A 140 18.33 4.61 20.59
CA ASP A 140 18.45 4.73 22.04
C ASP A 140 17.61 3.69 22.80
N VAL A 141 16.40 3.37 22.36
CA VAL A 141 15.55 2.35 23.00
C VAL A 141 16.13 0.97 22.75
N LYS A 142 16.60 0.69 21.54
CA LYS A 142 17.24 -0.58 21.21
C LYS A 142 18.51 -0.83 22.03
N ALA A 143 19.33 0.22 22.24
CA ALA A 143 20.52 0.11 23.07
C ALA A 143 20.19 -0.24 24.54
N LEU A 144 19.10 0.34 25.11
CA LEU A 144 18.63 0.02 26.44
C LEU A 144 18.06 -1.41 26.55
N GLU A 145 17.34 -1.86 25.51
CA GLU A 145 16.84 -3.24 25.43
C GLU A 145 18.00 -4.26 25.40
N ASP A 146 19.05 -3.99 24.61
CA ASP A 146 20.24 -4.82 24.55
C ASP A 146 20.98 -4.86 25.90
N GLU A 147 21.07 -3.71 26.61
CA GLU A 147 21.64 -3.61 27.94
C GLU A 147 20.80 -4.37 28.99
N LEU A 148 19.47 -4.28 28.90
CA LEU A 148 18.55 -5.03 29.77
C LEU A 148 18.77 -6.55 29.65
N VAL A 149 18.89 -7.07 28.43
CA VAL A 149 19.16 -8.49 28.16
C VAL A 149 20.50 -8.91 28.78
N GLN A 150 21.51 -8.04 28.73
CA GLN A 150 22.83 -8.36 29.34
C GLN A 150 22.72 -8.39 30.84
N VAL A 151 22.07 -7.40 31.48
CA VAL A 151 21.86 -7.35 32.95
C VAL A 151 21.05 -8.54 33.43
N GLN A 152 20.04 -9.00 32.69
CA GLN A 152 19.27 -10.19 33.03
C GLN A 152 20.14 -11.45 33.03
N LYS A 153 21.02 -11.65 32.05
CA LYS A 153 21.96 -12.76 31.99
C LYS A 153 22.94 -12.74 33.15
N GLU A 154 23.47 -11.56 33.49
CA GLU A 154 24.38 -11.42 34.63
C GLU A 154 23.71 -11.69 35.97
N LYS A 155 22.45 -11.26 36.12
CA LYS A 155 21.63 -11.55 37.30
C LYS A 155 21.39 -13.05 37.47
N GLU A 156 21.05 -13.78 36.41
CA GLU A 156 20.89 -15.23 36.45
C GLU A 156 22.20 -15.96 36.82
N ALA A 157 23.33 -15.50 36.29
CA ALA A 157 24.64 -16.03 36.63
C ALA A 157 25.00 -15.77 38.10
N ALA A 158 24.72 -14.59 38.64
CA ALA A 158 24.95 -14.26 40.06
C ALA A 158 24.05 -15.09 41.00
N VAL A 159 22.79 -15.33 40.66
CA VAL A 159 21.89 -16.22 41.40
C VAL A 159 22.42 -17.66 41.42
N THR A 160 22.87 -18.16 40.25
CA THR A 160 23.44 -19.50 40.12
C THR A 160 24.74 -19.66 40.96
N ALA A 161 25.55 -18.59 41.06
CA ALA A 161 26.76 -18.53 41.87
C ALA A 161 26.48 -18.28 43.37
N GLN A 162 25.20 -18.12 43.76
CA GLN A 162 24.76 -17.78 45.15
C GLN A 162 25.28 -16.42 45.65
N ASP A 163 25.67 -15.51 44.73
CA ASP A 163 26.07 -14.14 45.04
C ASP A 163 24.80 -13.23 45.10
N PHE A 164 24.13 -13.30 46.27
CA PHE A 164 22.85 -12.59 46.45
C PHE A 164 23.01 -11.07 46.53
N GLU A 165 24.16 -10.56 46.95
CA GLU A 165 24.44 -9.12 47.01
C GLU A 165 24.54 -8.54 45.59
N ARG A 166 25.28 -9.21 44.71
CA ARG A 166 25.39 -8.83 43.30
C ARG A 166 24.08 -9.03 42.54
N ALA A 167 23.32 -10.10 42.86
CA ALA A 167 21.99 -10.32 42.25
C ALA A 167 20.99 -9.22 42.66
N ALA A 168 21.06 -8.69 43.89
CA ALA A 168 20.21 -7.57 44.32
C ALA A 168 20.55 -6.28 43.59
N THR A 169 21.82 -5.93 43.43
CA THR A 169 22.24 -4.75 42.67
C THR A 169 21.84 -4.80 41.19
N LEU A 170 21.96 -5.97 40.55
CA LEU A 170 21.55 -6.20 39.17
C LEU A 170 20.02 -6.14 39.00
N ARG A 171 19.25 -6.57 40.00
CA ARG A 171 17.81 -6.44 40.02
C ARG A 171 17.36 -4.96 40.09
N ASP A 172 18.06 -4.15 40.87
CA ASP A 172 17.73 -2.70 40.95
C ASP A 172 18.06 -2.01 39.64
N LYS A 173 19.19 -2.37 38.99
CA LYS A 173 19.55 -1.87 37.65
C LYS A 173 18.58 -2.33 36.57
N GLU A 174 18.08 -3.57 36.64
CA GLU A 174 17.04 -4.08 35.73
C GLU A 174 15.76 -3.22 35.80
N LYS A 175 15.29 -2.90 37.03
CA LYS A 175 14.11 -2.05 37.21
C LYS A 175 14.31 -0.63 36.70
N GLU A 176 15.50 -0.07 36.89
CA GLU A 176 15.84 1.26 36.37
C GLU A 176 15.78 1.27 34.83
N LEU A 177 16.40 0.27 34.18
CA LEU A 177 16.37 0.13 32.73
C LEU A 177 14.94 -0.10 32.18
N GLU A 178 14.13 -0.92 32.85
CA GLU A 178 12.72 -1.12 32.49
C GLU A 178 11.91 0.17 32.59
N SER A 179 12.16 0.98 33.64
CA SER A 179 11.52 2.30 33.79
C SER A 179 11.97 3.29 32.73
N ASP A 180 13.24 3.30 32.39
CA ASP A 180 13.80 4.17 31.35
C ASP A 180 13.30 3.80 29.95
N ILE A 181 13.21 2.51 29.63
CA ILE A 181 12.62 2.00 28.41
C ILE A 181 11.14 2.44 28.32
N ALA A 182 10.37 2.24 29.40
CA ALA A 182 8.95 2.61 29.42
C ALA A 182 8.75 4.12 29.25
N SER A 183 9.54 4.96 29.93
CA SER A 183 9.45 6.42 29.80
C SER A 183 9.85 6.89 28.39
N LYS A 184 10.93 6.37 27.82
CA LYS A 184 11.35 6.71 26.44
C LYS A 184 10.37 6.20 25.39
N GLN A 185 9.73 5.05 25.58
CA GLN A 185 8.67 4.56 24.70
C GLN A 185 7.40 5.45 24.80
N GLU A 186 7.07 5.98 25.98
CA GLU A 186 5.93 6.85 26.16
C GLU A 186 6.18 8.25 25.56
N ASP A 187 7.36 8.80 25.73
CA ASP A 187 7.79 10.05 25.11
C ASP A 187 7.87 9.91 23.57
N SER A 188 8.38 8.79 23.09
CA SER A 188 8.41 8.46 21.65
C SER A 188 6.99 8.32 21.09
N LYS A 189 6.01 7.79 21.84
CA LYS A 189 4.61 7.72 21.40
C LYS A 189 3.97 9.10 21.28
N LYS A 190 4.20 10.01 22.23
CA LYS A 190 3.66 11.38 22.18
C LYS A 190 4.27 12.20 21.04
N ASP A 191 5.56 12.03 20.79
CA ASP A 191 6.27 12.67 19.67
C ASP A 191 5.91 12.03 18.31
N SER A 192 5.47 10.77 18.33
CA SER A 192 5.05 9.99 17.17
C SER A 192 3.67 10.35 16.66
N GLU A 193 2.72 10.72 17.54
CA GLU A 193 1.38 11.15 17.10
C GLU A 193 1.43 12.43 16.26
N SER A 194 2.39 13.30 16.52
CA SER A 194 2.64 14.51 15.69
C SER A 194 3.37 14.22 14.38
N LYS A 195 4.03 13.05 14.25
CA LYS A 195 4.79 12.62 13.07
C LYS A 195 4.02 11.68 12.15
N LEU A 196 2.83 11.25 12.53
CA LEU A 196 1.97 10.38 11.71
C LEU A 196 1.18 11.17 10.66
N VAL A 197 1.84 12.12 9.99
CA VAL A 197 1.25 12.96 8.94
C VAL A 197 2.04 12.76 7.65
N VAL A 198 1.35 12.41 6.58
CA VAL A 198 1.89 12.36 5.22
C VAL A 198 1.74 13.74 4.61
N THR A 199 2.85 14.38 4.29
CA THR A 199 2.92 15.68 3.62
C THR A 199 3.47 15.53 2.21
N GLU A 200 3.56 16.63 1.49
CA GLU A 200 4.19 16.68 0.17
C GLU A 200 5.63 16.13 0.17
N SER A 201 6.37 16.34 1.27
CA SER A 201 7.77 15.89 1.41
C SER A 201 7.89 14.36 1.35
N GLU A 202 7.01 13.63 2.04
CA GLU A 202 7.00 12.17 2.04
C GLU A 202 6.61 11.62 0.66
N ILE A 203 5.67 12.26 -0.01
CA ILE A 203 5.28 11.94 -1.39
C ILE A 203 6.47 12.14 -2.34
N ALA A 204 7.13 13.30 -2.27
CA ALA A 204 8.29 13.62 -3.10
C ALA A 204 9.45 12.63 -2.87
N ALA A 205 9.65 12.18 -1.62
CA ALA A 205 10.65 11.17 -1.30
C ALA A 205 10.36 9.82 -1.98
N VAL A 206 9.10 9.38 -1.98
CA VAL A 206 8.68 8.13 -2.64
C VAL A 206 8.86 8.24 -4.16
N VAL A 207 8.40 9.33 -4.76
CA VAL A 207 8.54 9.54 -6.21
C VAL A 207 10.00 9.62 -6.61
N SER A 208 10.86 10.26 -5.79
CA SER A 208 12.32 10.31 -6.03
C SER A 208 12.96 8.94 -6.03
N GLU A 209 12.54 8.07 -5.10
CA GLU A 209 13.05 6.71 -5.02
C GLU A 209 12.62 5.85 -6.21
N TRP A 210 11.37 5.96 -6.64
CA TRP A 210 10.85 5.17 -7.77
C TRP A 210 11.36 5.64 -9.11
N SER A 211 11.45 6.98 -9.33
CA SER A 211 11.91 7.56 -10.59
C SER A 211 13.43 7.63 -10.71
N GLY A 212 14.15 7.58 -9.58
CA GLY A 212 15.58 7.87 -9.53
C GLY A 212 15.93 9.35 -9.70
N ILE A 213 14.94 10.26 -9.72
CA ILE A 213 15.11 11.70 -9.90
C ILE A 213 14.94 12.39 -8.55
N PRO A 214 15.84 13.28 -8.10
CA PRO A 214 15.73 13.98 -6.82
C PRO A 214 14.64 15.07 -6.86
N VAL A 215 13.36 14.66 -6.83
CA VAL A 215 12.19 15.53 -6.98
C VAL A 215 12.08 16.54 -5.85
N SER A 216 12.53 16.21 -4.64
CA SER A 216 12.53 17.10 -3.47
C SER A 216 13.36 18.39 -3.66
N ARG A 217 14.34 18.40 -4.56
CA ARG A 217 15.14 19.60 -4.87
C ARG A 217 14.52 20.47 -5.96
N VAL A 218 13.65 19.91 -6.79
CA VAL A 218 13.04 20.63 -7.91
C VAL A 218 11.81 21.42 -7.44
N ALA A 219 11.11 20.93 -6.40
CA ALA A 219 9.97 21.64 -5.82
C ALA A 219 10.36 22.90 -5.00
N GLU A 220 11.63 23.06 -4.60
CA GLU A 220 12.12 24.26 -3.91
C GLU A 220 12.55 25.38 -4.88
N GLU A 221 12.66 25.10 -6.18
CA GLU A 221 13.14 26.06 -7.20
C GLU A 221 12.03 26.60 -8.12
N GLU A 222 10.77 26.16 -8.00
CA GLU A 222 9.59 26.71 -8.69
C GLU A 222 8.71 27.54 -7.72
#